data_7d8959766544ec71bc93ec4d58e0086a
#
_entry.id   7d8959766544ec71bc93ec4d58e0086a
#
_cell.length_a   1.000
_cell.length_b   1.000
_cell.length_c   1.000
_cell.angle_alpha   90.00
_cell.angle_beta   90.00
_cell.angle_gamma   90.00
#
_symmetry.space_group_name_H-M   'P 1'
#
loop_
_entity.id
_entity.type
_entity.pdbx_description
1 polymer ?
#
loop_
_entity_poly.entity_id
_entity_poly.type
_entity_poly.pdbx_seq_one_letter_code
_entity_poly.pdbx_strand_id
1 'polypeptide(L)'
;MIIPDRKQYEIAFHGDAYLLTFCDTILAKSEVFIETGTYQGHSAEYVARTFGHLKIFSCEPNYKHLEIAQERLRPFNNIILSNELSPEFLYSVVKANPDIINKDVVFWLDAHPFKADPYEWPLKEEINFITKTFKKAYIFIDDFKVPGRPDFQFNSHLGQEYSYEFIQNELCKDKACSIYFPSYKEKTSKHHPLVGWILIEFGHPKIQIPDFCEGL
;
A
#
# COMPACT_ATOMS: atom_id res chain seq x y z
N MET A 1 7.72 -16.90 16.10
CA MET A 1 6.64 -16.04 15.61
C MET A 1 5.54 -16.98 15.13
N ILE A 2 4.36 -16.96 15.75
CA ILE A 2 3.22 -17.79 15.30
C ILE A 2 2.68 -17.06 14.06
N ILE A 3 2.91 -17.63 12.90
CA ILE A 3 2.27 -17.16 11.66
C ILE A 3 0.77 -17.46 11.83
N PRO A 4 -0.12 -16.47 11.87
CA PRO A 4 -1.56 -16.72 11.95
C PRO A 4 -1.97 -17.67 10.84
N ASP A 5 -3.00 -18.50 11.07
CA ASP A 5 -3.54 -19.37 10.01
C ASP A 5 -4.01 -18.47 8.85
N ARG A 6 -3.18 -18.37 7.81
CA ARG A 6 -3.36 -17.47 6.67
C ARG A 6 -4.55 -17.85 5.79
N LYS A 7 -5.21 -19.00 6.04
CA LYS A 7 -6.34 -19.48 5.22
C LYS A 7 -7.52 -18.50 5.18
N GLN A 8 -7.72 -17.71 6.22
CA GLN A 8 -8.81 -16.72 6.25
C GLN A 8 -8.45 -15.39 5.57
N TYR A 9 -7.19 -15.20 5.13
CA TYR A 9 -6.68 -13.96 4.53
C TYR A 9 -6.13 -14.18 3.10
N GLU A 10 -6.68 -15.16 2.40
CA GLU A 10 -6.23 -15.52 1.04
C GLU A 10 -6.42 -14.37 0.01
N ILE A 11 -7.10 -13.26 0.40
CA ILE A 11 -7.37 -12.11 -0.47
C ILE A 11 -6.51 -10.88 -0.08
N ALA A 12 -6.21 -10.68 1.20
CA ALA A 12 -5.41 -9.55 1.66
C ALA A 12 -4.03 -9.54 0.97
N PHE A 13 -3.62 -8.39 0.43
CA PHE A 13 -2.36 -8.27 -0.33
C PHE A 13 -2.23 -9.38 -1.40
N HIS A 14 -3.32 -9.65 -2.14
CA HIS A 14 -3.45 -10.72 -3.13
C HIS A 14 -3.22 -12.14 -2.60
N GLY A 15 -3.13 -12.36 -1.30
CA GLY A 15 -2.73 -13.64 -0.72
C GLY A 15 -1.30 -14.05 -1.07
N ASP A 16 -0.47 -13.09 -1.47
CA ASP A 16 0.94 -13.31 -1.79
C ASP A 16 1.75 -13.48 -0.50
N ALA A 17 2.27 -14.69 -0.28
CA ALA A 17 2.98 -15.01 0.95
C ALA A 17 4.32 -14.28 1.09
N TYR A 18 5.00 -13.93 -0.01
CA TYR A 18 6.23 -13.16 0.01
C TYR A 18 5.94 -11.71 0.41
N LEU A 19 4.99 -11.08 -0.26
CA LEU A 19 4.54 -9.72 0.06
C LEU A 19 4.04 -9.62 1.50
N LEU A 20 3.15 -10.52 1.94
CA LEU A 20 2.65 -10.58 3.32
C LEU A 20 3.78 -10.71 4.33
N THR A 21 4.76 -11.60 4.10
CA THR A 21 5.90 -11.79 5.01
C THR A 21 6.73 -10.52 5.14
N PHE A 22 6.94 -9.80 4.02
CA PHE A 22 7.71 -8.57 4.03
C PHE A 22 6.93 -7.42 4.69
N CYS A 23 5.65 -7.24 4.34
CA CYS A 23 4.77 -6.27 4.99
C CYS A 23 4.71 -6.51 6.51
N ASP A 24 4.53 -7.76 6.97
CA ASP A 24 4.48 -8.10 8.40
C ASP A 24 5.73 -7.68 9.15
N THR A 25 6.91 -7.86 8.54
CA THR A 25 8.19 -7.48 9.15
C THR A 25 8.28 -5.98 9.39
N ILE A 26 7.71 -5.18 8.50
CA ILE A 26 7.69 -3.72 8.57
C ILE A 26 6.56 -3.25 9.50
N LEU A 27 5.34 -3.75 9.32
CA LEU A 27 4.17 -3.39 10.12
C LEU A 27 4.37 -3.65 11.62
N ALA A 28 5.06 -4.74 11.98
CA ALA A 28 5.35 -5.07 13.37
C ALA A 28 6.18 -4.00 14.13
N LYS A 29 6.88 -3.14 13.40
CA LYS A 29 7.75 -2.09 13.94
C LYS A 29 7.22 -0.68 13.70
N SER A 30 6.10 -0.57 12.98
CA SER A 30 5.49 0.70 12.59
C SER A 30 4.48 1.17 13.63
N GLU A 31 4.04 2.41 13.52
CA GLU A 31 3.05 3.03 14.42
C GLU A 31 1.73 3.28 13.70
N VAL A 32 1.78 3.48 12.40
CA VAL A 32 0.62 3.86 11.58
C VAL A 32 0.62 3.10 10.26
N PHE A 33 -0.57 2.70 9.84
CA PHE A 33 -0.84 2.17 8.50
C PHE A 33 -1.85 3.06 7.79
N ILE A 34 -1.55 3.45 6.56
CA ILE A 34 -2.42 4.27 5.71
C ILE A 34 -2.64 3.53 4.40
N GLU A 35 -3.90 3.24 4.08
CA GLU A 35 -4.31 2.57 2.87
C GLU A 35 -5.13 3.51 1.99
N THR A 36 -4.84 3.56 0.68
CA THR A 36 -5.70 4.18 -0.32
C THR A 36 -6.31 3.10 -1.20
N GLY A 37 -7.64 3.13 -1.40
CA GLY A 37 -8.37 2.07 -2.08
C GLY A 37 -8.74 0.90 -1.17
N THR A 38 -9.57 1.16 -0.15
CA THR A 38 -10.03 0.12 0.79
C THR A 38 -10.78 -1.02 0.10
N TYR A 39 -11.51 -0.72 -1.00
CA TYR A 39 -12.43 -1.65 -1.64
C TYR A 39 -13.37 -2.28 -0.59
N GLN A 40 -13.33 -3.60 -0.40
CA GLN A 40 -14.15 -4.31 0.57
C GLN A 40 -13.45 -4.54 1.93
N GLY A 41 -12.27 -3.95 2.14
CA GLY A 41 -11.57 -3.92 3.43
C GLY A 41 -10.77 -5.16 3.80
N HIS A 42 -10.38 -6.00 2.86
CA HIS A 42 -9.65 -7.25 3.17
C HIS A 42 -8.24 -7.00 3.73
N SER A 43 -7.47 -6.10 3.10
CA SER A 43 -6.12 -5.73 3.56
C SER A 43 -6.18 -4.97 4.88
N ALA A 44 -7.11 -4.01 4.99
CA ALA A 44 -7.34 -3.27 6.23
C ALA A 44 -7.76 -4.20 7.39
N GLU A 45 -8.62 -5.20 7.16
CA GLU A 45 -9.01 -6.19 8.17
C GLU A 45 -7.80 -7.01 8.63
N TYR A 46 -7.00 -7.49 7.70
CA TYR A 46 -5.77 -8.23 8.03
C TYR A 46 -4.86 -7.43 8.94
N VAL A 47 -4.59 -6.18 8.58
CA VAL A 47 -3.72 -5.29 9.37
C VAL A 47 -4.32 -4.99 10.74
N ALA A 48 -5.61 -4.64 10.80
CA ALA A 48 -6.29 -4.31 12.06
C ALA A 48 -6.31 -5.47 13.05
N ARG A 49 -6.49 -6.70 12.55
CA ARG A 49 -6.54 -7.91 13.36
C ARG A 49 -5.15 -8.36 13.81
N THR A 50 -4.16 -8.29 12.92
CA THR A 50 -2.81 -8.81 13.18
C THR A 50 -1.98 -7.84 13.99
N PHE A 51 -2.15 -6.53 13.76
CA PHE A 51 -1.34 -5.45 14.33
C PHE A 51 -2.22 -4.46 15.10
N GLY A 52 -2.87 -4.93 16.16
CA GLY A 52 -3.79 -4.12 16.98
C GLY A 52 -3.18 -2.88 17.63
N HIS A 53 -1.85 -2.74 17.62
CA HIS A 53 -1.14 -1.55 18.10
C HIS A 53 -1.08 -0.42 17.06
N LEU A 54 -1.31 -0.71 15.77
CA LEU A 54 -1.27 0.29 14.73
C LEU A 54 -2.53 1.16 14.76
N LYS A 55 -2.36 2.45 14.51
CA LYS A 55 -3.44 3.32 14.08
C LYS A 55 -3.60 3.20 12.57
N ILE A 56 -4.80 2.89 12.13
CA ILE A 56 -5.08 2.60 10.72
C ILE A 56 -6.01 3.66 10.16
N PHE A 57 -5.68 4.12 8.95
CA PHE A 57 -6.52 5.00 8.15
C PHE A 57 -6.70 4.39 6.78
N SER A 58 -7.92 4.38 6.27
CA SER A 58 -8.20 3.85 4.93
C SER A 58 -9.30 4.65 4.26
N CYS A 59 -9.29 4.75 2.92
CA CYS A 59 -10.30 5.48 2.15
C CYS A 59 -10.84 4.69 0.97
N GLU A 60 -12.14 4.85 0.74
CA GLU A 60 -12.86 4.27 -0.39
C GLU A 60 -13.90 5.28 -0.90
N PRO A 61 -13.75 5.83 -2.12
CA PRO A 61 -14.69 6.79 -2.65
C PRO A 61 -16.03 6.15 -3.09
N ASN A 62 -16.03 4.88 -3.46
CA ASN A 62 -17.23 4.16 -3.87
C ASN A 62 -18.05 3.75 -2.65
N TYR A 63 -19.21 4.40 -2.46
CA TYR A 63 -20.07 4.18 -1.30
C TYR A 63 -20.49 2.71 -1.10
N LYS A 64 -20.74 1.96 -2.19
CA LYS A 64 -21.14 0.54 -2.10
C LYS A 64 -20.01 -0.34 -1.54
N HIS A 65 -18.76 -0.08 -1.95
CA HIS A 65 -17.61 -0.80 -1.41
C HIS A 65 -17.34 -0.38 0.03
N LEU A 66 -17.46 0.91 0.31
CA LEU A 66 -17.30 1.45 1.65
C LEU A 66 -18.30 0.82 2.65
N GLU A 67 -19.57 0.65 2.30
CA GLU A 67 -20.55 -0.01 3.16
C GLU A 67 -20.12 -1.44 3.53
N ILE A 68 -19.62 -2.21 2.57
CA ILE A 68 -19.10 -3.57 2.80
C ILE A 68 -17.89 -3.53 3.72
N ALA A 69 -16.95 -2.60 3.47
CA ALA A 69 -15.77 -2.41 4.29
C ALA A 69 -16.14 -2.00 5.73
N GLN A 70 -17.09 -1.09 5.91
CA GLN A 70 -17.58 -0.67 7.23
C GLN A 70 -18.14 -1.84 8.04
N GLU A 71 -18.94 -2.69 7.42
CA GLU A 71 -19.49 -3.87 8.11
C GLU A 71 -18.38 -4.87 8.49
N ARG A 72 -17.41 -5.10 7.58
CA ARG A 72 -16.24 -5.97 7.82
C ARG A 72 -15.36 -5.45 8.95
N LEU A 73 -15.14 -4.15 8.97
CA LEU A 73 -14.18 -3.50 9.87
C LEU A 73 -14.79 -3.03 11.18
N ARG A 74 -16.12 -3.15 11.34
CA ARG A 74 -16.86 -2.78 12.55
C ARG A 74 -16.30 -3.36 13.86
N PRO A 75 -15.73 -4.60 13.90
CA PRO A 75 -15.16 -5.15 15.13
C PRO A 75 -13.89 -4.47 15.62
N PHE A 76 -13.23 -3.65 14.79
CA PHE A 76 -11.93 -3.05 15.09
C PHE A 76 -12.08 -1.59 15.48
N ASN A 77 -11.40 -1.19 16.56
CA ASN A 77 -11.44 0.18 17.11
C ASN A 77 -10.19 1.01 16.75
N ASN A 78 -9.23 0.39 16.08
CA ASN A 78 -7.97 1.01 15.68
C ASN A 78 -7.96 1.49 14.23
N ILE A 79 -9.09 1.45 13.52
CA ILE A 79 -9.23 1.87 12.12
C ILE A 79 -10.24 3.02 11.97
N ILE A 80 -9.89 3.96 11.11
CA ILE A 80 -10.74 5.07 10.67
C ILE A 80 -10.90 4.97 9.16
N LEU A 81 -12.16 4.79 8.73
CA LEU A 81 -12.53 4.78 7.31
C LEU A 81 -13.06 6.13 6.87
N SER A 82 -12.70 6.53 5.66
CA SER A 82 -13.14 7.77 5.02
C SER A 82 -13.77 7.51 3.65
N ASN A 83 -14.84 8.26 3.34
CA ASN A 83 -15.41 8.29 1.99
C ASN A 83 -14.86 9.49 1.23
N GLU A 84 -13.61 9.40 0.83
CA GLU A 84 -12.86 10.47 0.14
C GLU A 84 -12.04 9.88 -1.01
N LEU A 85 -11.72 10.70 -1.99
CA LEU A 85 -10.65 10.38 -2.94
C LEU A 85 -9.30 10.41 -2.21
N SER A 86 -8.34 9.63 -2.68
CA SER A 86 -7.11 9.40 -1.94
C SER A 86 -6.22 10.64 -1.73
N PRO A 87 -6.10 11.59 -2.68
CA PRO A 87 -5.33 12.82 -2.42
C PRO A 87 -5.95 13.67 -1.30
N GLU A 88 -7.27 13.87 -1.33
CA GLU A 88 -8.00 14.62 -0.30
C GLU A 88 -7.93 13.93 1.06
N PHE A 89 -8.05 12.61 1.06
CA PHE A 89 -7.93 11.78 2.24
C PHE A 89 -6.56 11.93 2.92
N LEU A 90 -5.47 11.81 2.16
CA LEU A 90 -4.12 11.96 2.70
C LEU A 90 -3.93 13.34 3.35
N TYR A 91 -4.43 14.40 2.70
CA TYR A 91 -4.42 15.75 3.28
C TYR A 91 -5.24 15.83 4.56
N SER A 92 -6.46 15.26 4.57
CA SER A 92 -7.37 15.24 5.73
C SER A 92 -6.75 14.51 6.92
N VAL A 93 -6.09 13.36 6.69
CA VAL A 93 -5.39 12.58 7.72
C VAL A 93 -4.28 13.41 8.38
N VAL A 94 -3.42 14.05 7.60
CA VAL A 94 -2.32 14.87 8.12
C VAL A 94 -2.85 16.09 8.85
N LYS A 95 -3.85 16.77 8.31
CA LYS A 95 -4.48 17.94 8.93
C LYS A 95 -5.08 17.62 10.30
N ALA A 96 -5.75 16.46 10.42
CA ALA A 96 -6.36 16.02 11.68
C ALA A 96 -5.34 15.42 12.67
N ASN A 97 -4.19 14.96 12.19
CA ASN A 97 -3.16 14.28 12.98
C ASN A 97 -1.76 14.81 12.60
N PRO A 98 -1.41 16.07 12.90
CA PRO A 98 -0.17 16.67 12.40
C PRO A 98 1.11 15.96 12.86
N ASP A 99 1.07 15.23 13.97
CA ASP A 99 2.22 14.47 14.48
C ASP A 99 2.58 13.26 13.61
N ILE A 100 1.65 12.81 12.76
CA ILE A 100 1.80 11.59 11.96
C ILE A 100 3.01 11.65 11.01
N ILE A 101 3.38 12.84 10.57
CA ILE A 101 4.53 13.08 9.68
C ILE A 101 5.88 12.68 10.27
N ASN A 102 5.94 12.51 11.61
CA ASN A 102 7.14 12.09 12.34
C ASN A 102 7.13 10.61 12.74
N LYS A 103 6.00 9.92 12.53
CA LYS A 103 5.78 8.53 12.90
C LYS A 103 6.42 7.55 11.91
N ASP A 104 6.55 6.29 12.34
CA ASP A 104 6.87 5.19 11.44
C ASP A 104 5.59 4.77 10.72
N VAL A 105 5.44 5.22 9.48
CA VAL A 105 4.23 5.04 8.67
C VAL A 105 4.48 4.07 7.54
N VAL A 106 3.55 3.12 7.39
CA VAL A 106 3.44 2.26 6.22
C VAL A 106 2.27 2.71 5.38
N PHE A 107 2.50 2.94 4.12
CA PHE A 107 1.47 3.19 3.11
C PHE A 107 1.25 1.94 2.27
N TRP A 108 -0.01 1.66 1.97
CA TRP A 108 -0.45 0.73 0.94
C TRP A 108 -1.28 1.53 -0.06
N LEU A 109 -0.71 1.78 -1.24
CA LEU A 109 -1.34 2.57 -2.30
C LEU A 109 -1.94 1.63 -3.35
N ASP A 110 -3.26 1.50 -3.32
CA ASP A 110 -4.05 0.61 -4.18
C ASP A 110 -5.27 1.34 -4.78
N ALA A 111 -5.25 2.69 -4.74
CA ALA A 111 -6.29 3.50 -5.36
C ALA A 111 -6.09 3.60 -6.86
N HIS A 112 -7.04 3.08 -7.62
CA HIS A 112 -7.04 3.18 -9.07
C HIS A 112 -8.44 3.47 -9.62
N PRO A 113 -8.56 4.23 -10.73
CA PRO A 113 -9.85 4.49 -11.35
C PRO A 113 -10.44 3.20 -11.92
N PHE A 114 -11.77 3.09 -11.90
CA PHE A 114 -12.44 2.05 -12.67
C PHE A 114 -12.20 2.29 -14.18
N LYS A 115 -12.14 1.20 -14.96
CA LYS A 115 -11.81 1.23 -16.42
C LYS A 115 -12.61 2.23 -17.26
N ALA A 116 -13.73 2.72 -16.77
CA ALA A 116 -14.61 3.70 -17.42
C ALA A 116 -14.45 5.13 -16.91
N ASP A 117 -13.62 5.36 -15.91
CA ASP A 117 -13.44 6.69 -15.32
C ASP A 117 -12.48 7.52 -16.17
N PRO A 118 -12.84 8.78 -16.50
CA PRO A 118 -11.95 9.70 -17.18
C PRO A 118 -10.87 10.29 -16.26
N TYR A 119 -10.89 9.95 -14.99
CA TYR A 119 -9.97 10.49 -14.00
C TYR A 119 -8.57 9.91 -14.17
N GLU A 120 -7.58 10.78 -14.01
CA GLU A 120 -6.18 10.36 -13.92
C GLU A 120 -5.94 9.54 -12.66
N TRP A 121 -4.92 8.72 -12.69
CA TRP A 121 -4.50 7.97 -11.51
C TRP A 121 -4.02 8.90 -10.40
N PRO A 122 -4.48 8.73 -9.17
CA PRO A 122 -4.07 9.58 -8.04
C PRO A 122 -2.62 9.34 -7.61
N LEU A 123 -1.99 8.26 -8.04
CA LEU A 123 -0.67 7.81 -7.59
C LEU A 123 0.42 8.90 -7.63
N LYS A 124 0.45 9.73 -8.68
CA LYS A 124 1.43 10.83 -8.76
C LYS A 124 1.24 11.84 -7.65
N GLU A 125 -0.01 12.24 -7.40
CA GLU A 125 -0.35 13.18 -6.34
C GLU A 125 -0.08 12.59 -4.97
N GLU A 126 -0.41 11.31 -4.76
CA GLU A 126 -0.13 10.57 -3.53
C GLU A 126 1.37 10.54 -3.23
N ILE A 127 2.19 10.09 -4.18
CA ILE A 127 3.65 10.01 -4.04
C ILE A 127 4.27 11.37 -3.78
N ASN A 128 3.86 12.39 -4.54
CA ASN A 128 4.33 13.75 -4.36
C ASN A 128 4.00 14.28 -2.95
N PHE A 129 2.75 14.09 -2.51
CA PHE A 129 2.30 14.50 -1.19
C PHE A 129 3.07 13.77 -0.08
N ILE A 130 3.15 12.44 -0.15
CA ILE A 130 3.79 11.61 0.88
C ILE A 130 5.27 11.96 1.00
N THR A 131 5.99 11.98 -0.13
CA THR A 131 7.43 12.20 -0.12
C THR A 131 7.83 13.62 0.27
N LYS A 132 6.98 14.61 0.07
CA LYS A 132 7.20 15.99 0.55
C LYS A 132 6.85 16.18 2.02
N THR A 133 5.80 15.51 2.48
CA THR A 133 5.18 15.79 3.80
C THR A 133 5.80 14.96 4.93
N PHE A 134 5.97 13.65 4.72
CA PHE A 134 6.44 12.74 5.77
C PHE A 134 7.97 12.75 5.87
N LYS A 135 8.50 12.68 7.09
CA LYS A 135 9.96 12.61 7.31
C LYS A 135 10.53 11.25 6.97
N LYS A 136 9.74 10.20 7.18
CA LYS A 136 10.09 8.80 6.92
C LYS A 136 8.83 8.02 6.55
N ALA A 137 8.95 7.07 5.65
CA ALA A 137 7.85 6.21 5.24
C ALA A 137 8.33 4.93 4.56
N TYR A 138 7.50 3.91 4.64
CA TYR A 138 7.49 2.73 3.79
C TYR A 138 6.26 2.81 2.89
N ILE A 139 6.46 2.86 1.58
CA ILE A 139 5.37 3.03 0.61
C ILE A 139 5.32 1.79 -0.27
N PHE A 140 4.38 0.91 -0.03
CA PHE A 140 4.03 -0.16 -0.96
C PHE A 140 3.03 0.39 -1.97
N ILE A 141 3.25 0.07 -3.24
CA ILE A 141 2.34 0.40 -4.33
C ILE A 141 1.96 -0.90 -5.01
N ASP A 142 0.66 -1.13 -5.11
CA ASP A 142 0.08 -2.33 -5.71
C ASP A 142 0.00 -2.24 -7.24
N ASP A 143 -0.21 -3.40 -7.87
CA ASP A 143 -0.40 -3.51 -9.32
C ASP A 143 0.70 -2.82 -10.14
N PHE A 144 1.94 -2.84 -9.66
CA PHE A 144 3.06 -2.08 -10.20
C PHE A 144 3.93 -2.90 -11.14
N LYS A 145 4.34 -2.30 -12.25
CA LYS A 145 5.22 -2.96 -13.23
C LYS A 145 6.61 -3.25 -12.66
N VAL A 146 6.97 -4.53 -12.62
CA VAL A 146 8.30 -4.96 -12.20
C VAL A 146 9.26 -4.92 -13.40
N PRO A 147 10.36 -4.16 -13.35
CA PRO A 147 11.30 -4.04 -14.46
C PRO A 147 11.86 -5.40 -14.89
N GLY A 148 11.84 -5.67 -16.20
CA GLY A 148 12.35 -6.92 -16.76
C GLY A 148 11.56 -8.19 -16.45
N ARG A 149 10.40 -8.07 -15.78
CA ARG A 149 9.58 -9.20 -15.31
C ARG A 149 8.16 -9.15 -15.89
N PRO A 150 7.96 -9.58 -17.15
CA PRO A 150 6.64 -9.57 -17.79
C PRO A 150 5.68 -10.62 -17.22
N ASP A 151 6.14 -11.51 -16.37
CA ASP A 151 5.35 -12.53 -15.67
C ASP A 151 4.55 -11.95 -14.47
N PHE A 152 4.91 -10.77 -13.98
CA PHE A 152 4.11 -10.03 -13.02
C PHE A 152 3.04 -9.20 -13.73
N GLN A 153 1.79 -9.36 -13.31
CA GLN A 153 0.70 -8.50 -13.78
C GLN A 153 0.80 -7.12 -13.13
N PHE A 154 0.43 -6.10 -13.87
CA PHE A 154 0.39 -4.72 -13.41
C PHE A 154 -0.77 -3.97 -14.09
N ASN A 155 -1.16 -2.84 -13.51
CA ASN A 155 -2.21 -2.01 -14.07
C ASN A 155 -1.69 -1.04 -15.15
N SER A 156 -2.59 -0.78 -16.11
CA SER A 156 -2.41 0.28 -17.10
C SER A 156 -3.75 1.01 -17.35
N HIS A 157 -3.71 2.32 -17.50
CA HIS A 157 -4.89 3.14 -17.74
C HIS A 157 -4.57 4.28 -18.71
N LEU A 158 -5.44 4.52 -19.71
CA LEU A 158 -5.26 5.55 -20.72
C LEU A 158 -3.88 5.51 -21.43
N GLY A 159 -3.33 4.31 -21.62
CA GLY A 159 -2.02 4.11 -22.25
C GLY A 159 -0.81 4.35 -21.35
N GLN A 160 -1.03 4.63 -20.07
CA GLN A 160 0.03 4.74 -19.06
C GLN A 160 0.11 3.47 -18.23
N GLU A 161 1.32 2.99 -17.99
CA GLU A 161 1.59 1.83 -17.13
C GLU A 161 1.95 2.30 -15.71
N TYR A 162 1.52 1.56 -14.69
CA TYR A 162 1.98 1.73 -13.33
C TYR A 162 3.43 1.26 -13.24
N SER A 163 4.35 2.15 -13.47
CA SER A 163 5.78 1.86 -13.57
C SER A 163 6.64 2.90 -12.86
N TYR A 164 7.91 2.59 -12.67
CA TYR A 164 8.86 3.52 -12.06
C TYR A 164 8.98 4.81 -12.88
N GLU A 165 8.99 4.71 -14.22
CA GLU A 165 9.03 5.85 -15.13
C GLU A 165 7.84 6.78 -14.94
N PHE A 166 6.67 6.23 -14.53
CA PHE A 166 5.46 7.01 -14.29
C PHE A 166 5.57 7.89 -13.05
N ILE A 167 6.28 7.43 -12.00
CA ILE A 167 6.33 8.11 -10.70
C ILE A 167 7.66 8.77 -10.36
N GLN A 168 8.76 8.46 -11.05
CA GLN A 168 10.11 8.87 -10.65
C GLN A 168 10.28 10.39 -10.48
N ASN A 169 9.54 11.19 -11.25
CA ASN A 169 9.61 12.64 -11.19
C ASN A 169 8.82 13.25 -10.01
N GLU A 170 7.96 12.45 -9.39
CA GLU A 170 7.14 12.86 -8.24
C GLU A 170 7.84 12.61 -6.90
N LEU A 171 8.89 11.81 -6.91
CA LEU A 171 9.71 11.58 -5.71
C LEU A 171 10.42 12.87 -5.30
N CYS A 172 10.37 13.20 -4.02
CA CYS A 172 11.05 14.38 -3.49
C CYS A 172 12.56 14.25 -3.66
N LYS A 173 13.17 15.14 -4.44
CA LYS A 173 14.60 15.13 -4.78
C LYS A 173 15.52 15.34 -3.57
N ASP A 174 15.00 15.93 -2.51
CA ASP A 174 15.75 16.19 -1.28
C ASP A 174 15.81 14.98 -0.35
N LYS A 175 15.17 13.86 -0.73
CA LYS A 175 15.15 12.61 0.04
C LYS A 175 15.79 11.48 -0.74
N ALA A 176 16.78 10.84 -0.12
CA ALA A 176 17.30 9.59 -0.63
C ALA A 176 16.25 8.48 -0.42
N CYS A 177 15.72 7.95 -1.52
CA CYS A 177 14.80 6.84 -1.51
C CYS A 177 15.52 5.55 -1.89
N SER A 178 15.24 4.47 -1.18
CA SER A 178 15.59 3.12 -1.60
C SER A 178 14.35 2.48 -2.24
N ILE A 179 14.54 1.74 -3.31
CA ILE A 179 13.45 1.18 -4.12
C ILE A 179 13.69 -0.31 -4.31
N TYR A 180 12.64 -1.11 -4.08
CA TYR A 180 12.72 -2.56 -4.15
C TYR A 180 11.53 -3.14 -4.90
N PHE A 181 11.80 -4.19 -5.67
CA PHE A 181 10.81 -4.95 -6.44
C PHE A 181 10.82 -6.44 -6.04
N PRO A 182 9.72 -7.17 -6.27
CA PRO A 182 9.73 -8.63 -6.11
C PRO A 182 10.63 -9.30 -7.15
N SER A 183 11.42 -10.29 -6.72
CA SER A 183 12.30 -11.08 -7.60
C SER A 183 11.94 -12.57 -7.65
N TYR A 184 10.99 -13.04 -6.83
CA TYR A 184 10.53 -14.42 -6.83
C TYR A 184 9.80 -14.79 -8.13
N LYS A 185 9.75 -16.12 -8.41
CA LYS A 185 9.15 -16.66 -9.64
C LYS A 185 7.90 -17.46 -9.37
N GLU A 186 7.72 -17.92 -8.14
CA GLU A 186 6.65 -18.83 -7.79
C GLU A 186 5.44 -18.07 -7.26
N LYS A 187 4.29 -18.36 -7.85
CA LYS A 187 3.01 -17.86 -7.35
C LYS A 187 2.66 -18.57 -6.04
N THR A 188 2.37 -17.83 -5.01
CA THR A 188 1.92 -18.35 -3.70
C THR A 188 0.42 -18.23 -3.48
N SER A 189 -0.21 -17.23 -4.11
CA SER A 189 -1.65 -17.04 -4.05
C SER A 189 -2.41 -18.12 -4.82
N LYS A 190 -3.54 -18.58 -4.27
CA LYS A 190 -4.47 -19.49 -4.97
C LYS A 190 -5.42 -18.74 -5.91
N HIS A 191 -5.75 -17.49 -5.55
CA HIS A 191 -6.82 -16.72 -6.18
C HIS A 191 -6.30 -15.68 -7.17
N HIS A 192 -5.08 -15.21 -6.99
CA HIS A 192 -4.49 -14.17 -7.82
C HIS A 192 -3.29 -14.70 -8.62
N PRO A 193 -3.00 -14.13 -9.81
CA PRO A 193 -1.75 -14.35 -10.52
C PRO A 193 -0.56 -13.79 -9.71
N LEU A 194 0.64 -13.79 -10.30
CA LEU A 194 1.72 -12.96 -9.81
C LEU A 194 1.34 -11.49 -10.09
N VAL A 195 1.16 -10.70 -9.04
CA VAL A 195 0.89 -9.27 -9.13
C VAL A 195 2.15 -8.51 -8.74
N GLY A 196 2.52 -7.53 -9.55
CA GLY A 196 3.71 -6.73 -9.29
C GLY A 196 3.44 -5.67 -8.23
N TRP A 197 4.45 -5.39 -7.43
CA TRP A 197 4.44 -4.34 -6.44
C TRP A 197 5.82 -3.69 -6.33
N ILE A 198 5.87 -2.53 -5.72
CA ILE A 198 7.10 -1.81 -5.41
C ILE A 198 7.08 -1.38 -3.95
N LEU A 199 8.23 -1.41 -3.29
CA LEU A 199 8.46 -0.71 -2.03
C LEU A 199 9.40 0.46 -2.26
N ILE A 200 8.97 1.64 -1.84
CA ILE A 200 9.80 2.84 -1.72
C ILE A 200 9.99 3.14 -0.24
N GLU A 201 11.23 3.26 0.22
CA GLU A 201 11.53 3.67 1.60
C GLU A 201 12.38 4.92 1.63
N PHE A 202 12.14 5.76 2.62
CA PHE A 202 13.01 6.90 2.94
C PHE A 202 12.96 7.26 4.42
N GLY A 203 14.03 7.87 4.91
CA GLY A 203 14.12 8.41 6.27
C GLY A 203 14.25 7.37 7.38
N HIS A 204 14.35 6.09 7.04
CA HIS A 204 14.61 5.00 7.98
C HIS A 204 16.06 4.52 7.93
N PRO A 205 16.58 3.87 8.99
CA PRO A 205 17.75 3.01 8.86
C PRO A 205 17.46 1.92 7.82
N LYS A 206 18.48 1.51 7.05
CA LYS A 206 18.31 0.44 6.06
C LYS A 206 17.68 -0.80 6.70
N ILE A 207 16.57 -1.25 6.12
CA ILE A 207 15.94 -2.52 6.51
C ILE A 207 16.71 -3.69 5.91
N GLN A 208 16.57 -4.84 6.54
CA GLN A 208 17.03 -6.09 5.93
C GLN A 208 16.08 -6.44 4.78
N ILE A 209 16.60 -6.41 3.57
CA ILE A 209 15.83 -6.77 2.38
C ILE A 209 15.81 -8.29 2.26
N PRO A 210 14.63 -8.91 2.08
CA PRO A 210 14.55 -10.34 1.86
C PRO A 210 15.19 -10.76 0.53
N ASP A 211 15.70 -11.99 0.45
CA ASP A 211 16.33 -12.55 -0.75
C ASP A 211 15.38 -12.63 -1.97
N PHE A 212 14.08 -12.51 -1.74
CA PHE A 212 13.05 -12.48 -2.79
C PHE A 212 12.70 -11.07 -3.28
N CYS A 213 13.51 -10.08 -2.93
CA CYS A 213 13.42 -8.70 -3.42
C CYS A 213 14.76 -8.26 -4.01
N GLU A 214 14.69 -7.38 -4.99
CA GLU A 214 15.86 -6.73 -5.58
C GLU A 214 15.71 -5.21 -5.57
N GLY A 215 16.83 -4.50 -5.38
CA GLY A 215 16.88 -3.04 -5.41
C GLY A 215 17.08 -2.50 -6.83
N LEU A 216 16.59 -1.26 -7.05
CA LEU A 216 16.82 -0.48 -8.26
C LEU A 216 18.23 0.13 -8.22
#